data_52f6b4095880b63213fe586d9aee323d
#
_entry.id   52f6b4095880b63213fe586d9aee323d
#
_cell.length_a   1.000
_cell.length_b   1.000
_cell.length_c   1.000
_cell.angle_alpha   90.00
_cell.angle_beta   90.00
_cell.angle_gamma   90.00
#
_symmetry.space_group_name_H-M   'P 1'
#
loop_
_entity.id
_entity.type
_entity.pdbx_description
1 polymer ?
#
loop_
_entity_poly.entity_id
_entity_poly.type
_entity_poly.pdbx_seq_one_letter_code
_entity_poly.pdbx_strand_id
1 'polypeptide(L)'
;MGCGKSSVGRRLSELLCCSFMDLDAVIETQTGRSIPEIFASDGETAFRDIERDVLTDVLSATMAVSSRGPLPQTSWGPLPLAGGGKMPLTHDSHAPQKAHSSKIPLILSLGGGTVMTPECAELVRENTTCIYLRTSVETLVSRLTDEAEGRPMLNASHTQHEALRTRIESLIVQRASTYERTAHIIIDTDSHTIDSLARSILHTISL
;
A
#
# COMPACT_ATOMS: atom_id res chain seq x y z
N MET A 1 -5.18 -6.68 4.61
CA MET A 1 -4.71 -6.62 6.00
C MET A 1 -3.72 -7.76 6.23
N GLY A 2 -2.65 -7.58 7.03
CA GLY A 2 -1.77 -8.66 7.48
C GLY A 2 -0.86 -9.36 6.46
N CYS A 3 -0.98 -9.12 5.16
CA CYS A 3 -0.12 -9.77 4.14
C CYS A 3 1.27 -9.14 3.99
N GLY A 4 1.59 -8.08 4.73
CA GLY A 4 2.91 -7.45 4.74
C GLY A 4 3.21 -6.50 3.59
N LYS A 5 2.20 -5.97 2.88
CA LYS A 5 2.38 -5.07 1.72
C LYS A 5 3.36 -3.92 1.98
N SER A 6 3.10 -3.13 3.03
CA SER A 6 3.91 -1.94 3.33
C SER A 6 5.34 -2.32 3.72
N SER A 7 5.53 -3.42 4.48
CA SER A 7 6.86 -3.90 4.87
C SER A 7 7.66 -4.41 3.66
N VAL A 8 7.03 -5.21 2.81
CA VAL A 8 7.65 -5.74 1.58
C VAL A 8 7.92 -4.59 0.60
N GLY A 9 6.97 -3.66 0.45
CA GLY A 9 7.11 -2.50 -0.42
C GLY A 9 8.26 -1.58 -0.01
N ARG A 10 8.43 -1.30 1.29
CA ARG A 10 9.58 -0.56 1.82
C ARG A 10 10.89 -1.29 1.53
N ARG A 11 10.94 -2.59 1.81
CA ARG A 11 12.15 -3.37 1.54
C ARG A 11 12.50 -3.41 0.06
N LEU A 12 11.51 -3.54 -0.79
CA LEU A 12 11.70 -3.51 -2.25
C LEU A 12 12.19 -2.14 -2.74
N SER A 13 11.65 -1.06 -2.20
CA SER A 13 12.09 0.30 -2.55
C SER A 13 13.54 0.57 -2.14
N GLU A 14 13.98 0.05 -0.98
CA GLU A 14 15.38 0.09 -0.56
C GLU A 14 16.29 -0.65 -1.55
N LEU A 15 15.91 -1.86 -1.97
CA LEU A 15 16.68 -2.66 -2.92
C LEU A 15 16.77 -2.02 -4.30
N LEU A 16 15.72 -1.32 -4.71
CA LEU A 16 15.61 -0.61 -5.99
C LEU A 16 16.15 0.82 -5.94
N CYS A 17 16.47 1.34 -4.75
CA CYS A 17 16.83 2.75 -4.55
C CYS A 17 15.78 3.71 -5.14
N CYS A 18 14.50 3.43 -4.94
CA CYS A 18 13.37 4.24 -5.42
C CYS A 18 12.46 4.68 -4.26
N SER A 19 11.50 5.55 -4.55
CA SER A 19 10.55 6.04 -3.56
C SER A 19 9.55 4.96 -3.14
N PHE A 20 9.08 5.02 -1.88
CA PHE A 20 7.97 4.23 -1.37
C PHE A 20 6.84 5.14 -0.93
N MET A 21 5.61 4.78 -1.29
CA MET A 21 4.38 5.43 -0.81
C MET A 21 3.39 4.38 -0.32
N ASP A 22 2.62 4.74 0.71
CA ASP A 22 1.44 4.00 1.14
C ASP A 22 0.22 4.88 0.87
N LEU A 23 -0.72 4.40 0.04
CA LEU A 23 -1.87 5.20 -0.40
C LEU A 23 -2.75 5.61 0.77
N ASP A 24 -2.92 4.72 1.75
CA ASP A 24 -3.71 5.01 2.95
C ASP A 24 -3.08 6.21 3.71
N ALA A 25 -1.75 6.22 3.88
CA ALA A 25 -1.04 7.32 4.53
C ALA A 25 -1.09 8.64 3.71
N VAL A 26 -1.09 8.57 2.39
CA VAL A 26 -1.25 9.74 1.51
C VAL A 26 -2.64 10.34 1.70
N ILE A 27 -3.69 9.51 1.71
CA ILE A 27 -5.09 9.96 1.94
C ILE A 27 -5.20 10.66 3.30
N GLU A 28 -4.70 10.07 4.38
CA GLU A 28 -4.74 10.68 5.71
C GLU A 28 -3.99 12.02 5.76
N THR A 29 -2.84 12.09 5.09
CA THR A 29 -2.04 13.32 5.02
C THR A 29 -2.77 14.42 4.25
N GLN A 30 -3.38 14.10 3.11
CA GLN A 30 -4.07 15.08 2.27
C GLN A 30 -5.37 15.58 2.90
N THR A 31 -6.13 14.67 3.53
CA THR A 31 -7.41 15.03 4.14
C THR A 31 -7.25 15.63 5.54
N GLY A 32 -6.11 15.43 6.20
CA GLY A 32 -5.91 15.80 7.61
C GLY A 32 -6.76 14.98 8.58
N ARG A 33 -7.35 13.88 8.14
CA ARG A 33 -8.25 12.99 8.91
C ARG A 33 -7.79 11.54 8.78
N SER A 34 -7.97 10.75 9.82
CA SER A 34 -7.74 9.31 9.74
C SER A 34 -8.82 8.62 8.88
N ILE A 35 -8.46 7.49 8.27
CA ILE A 35 -9.40 6.70 7.47
C ILE A 35 -10.66 6.32 8.27
N PRO A 36 -10.56 5.87 9.55
CA PRO A 36 -11.75 5.62 10.35
C PRO A 36 -12.65 6.84 10.54
N GLU A 37 -12.08 8.04 10.69
CA GLU A 37 -12.86 9.28 10.80
C GLU A 37 -13.59 9.59 9.50
N ILE A 38 -12.94 9.40 8.33
CA ILE A 38 -13.59 9.60 7.02
C ILE A 38 -14.78 8.63 6.86
N PHE A 39 -14.58 7.33 7.20
CA PHE A 39 -15.66 6.36 7.15
C PHE A 39 -16.82 6.69 8.09
N ALA A 40 -16.52 7.21 9.28
CA ALA A 40 -17.54 7.55 10.28
C ALA A 40 -18.33 8.80 9.91
N SER A 41 -17.69 9.81 9.31
CA SER A 41 -18.33 11.10 8.99
C SER A 41 -18.97 11.12 7.59
N ASP A 42 -18.28 10.58 6.59
CA ASP A 42 -18.63 10.76 5.18
C ASP A 42 -19.10 9.44 4.51
N GLY A 43 -18.84 8.29 5.16
CA GLY A 43 -19.23 6.98 4.68
C GLY A 43 -18.28 6.36 3.66
N GLU A 44 -18.58 5.11 3.26
CA GLU A 44 -17.71 4.36 2.36
C GLU A 44 -17.64 4.97 0.95
N THR A 45 -18.75 5.44 0.40
CA THR A 45 -18.79 6.01 -0.96
C THR A 45 -17.86 7.21 -1.08
N ALA A 46 -17.94 8.16 -0.14
CA ALA A 46 -17.08 9.33 -0.13
C ALA A 46 -15.59 8.96 0.03
N PHE A 47 -15.29 7.95 0.87
CA PHE A 47 -13.93 7.44 0.98
C PHE A 47 -13.43 6.88 -0.35
N ARG A 48 -14.25 6.12 -1.09
CA ARG A 48 -13.86 5.56 -2.40
C ARG A 48 -13.63 6.64 -3.45
N ASP A 49 -14.37 7.72 -3.41
CA ASP A 49 -14.12 8.88 -4.29
C ASP A 49 -12.78 9.54 -3.97
N ILE A 50 -12.48 9.78 -2.69
CA ILE A 50 -11.19 10.31 -2.24
C ILE A 50 -10.06 9.37 -2.64
N GLU A 51 -10.19 8.07 -2.40
CA GLU A 51 -9.20 7.04 -2.73
C GLU A 51 -8.87 7.03 -4.23
N ARG A 52 -9.89 7.11 -5.10
CA ARG A 52 -9.73 7.19 -6.55
C ARG A 52 -9.01 8.47 -6.97
N ASP A 53 -9.41 9.61 -6.44
CA ASP A 53 -8.84 10.90 -6.80
C ASP A 53 -7.36 10.99 -6.40
N VAL A 54 -7.03 10.57 -5.17
CA VAL A 54 -5.64 10.50 -4.69
C VAL A 54 -4.80 9.52 -5.50
N LEU A 55 -5.34 8.35 -5.84
CA LEU A 55 -4.65 7.38 -6.69
C LEU A 55 -4.34 7.96 -8.06
N THR A 56 -5.31 8.64 -8.68
CA THR A 56 -5.15 9.31 -9.99
C THR A 56 -4.05 10.35 -9.95
N ASP A 57 -4.02 11.18 -8.91
CA ASP A 57 -2.99 12.22 -8.71
C ASP A 57 -1.59 11.61 -8.57
N VAL A 58 -1.45 10.57 -7.76
CA VAL A 58 -0.17 9.87 -7.54
C VAL A 58 0.35 9.27 -8.85
N LEU A 59 -0.51 8.58 -9.60
CA LEU A 59 -0.13 7.95 -10.86
C LEU A 59 0.24 9.00 -11.92
N SER A 60 -0.55 10.07 -12.05
CA SER A 60 -0.29 11.17 -12.99
C SER A 60 1.05 11.87 -12.69
N ALA A 61 1.31 12.15 -11.42
CA ALA A 61 2.57 12.75 -10.99
C ALA A 61 3.77 11.84 -11.30
N THR A 62 3.63 10.53 -11.10
CA THR A 62 4.67 9.54 -11.35
C THR A 62 5.01 9.46 -12.85
N MET A 63 4.01 9.48 -13.72
CA MET A 63 4.19 9.48 -15.17
C MET A 63 4.87 10.76 -15.69
N ALA A 64 4.49 11.92 -15.17
CA ALA A 64 5.08 13.19 -15.52
C ALA A 64 6.60 13.26 -15.21
N VAL A 65 7.03 12.52 -14.19
CA VAL A 65 8.44 12.45 -13.77
C VAL A 65 9.22 11.44 -14.58
N SER A 66 8.65 10.30 -14.96
CA SER A 66 9.29 9.32 -15.85
C SER A 66 9.72 9.94 -17.18
N SER A 67 9.06 11.02 -17.61
CA SER A 67 9.40 11.76 -18.82
C SER A 67 10.50 12.83 -18.63
N ARG A 68 10.88 13.17 -17.39
CA ARG A 68 11.80 14.28 -17.05
C ARG A 68 13.08 13.87 -16.30
N GLY A 69 13.28 12.58 -15.99
CA GLY A 69 14.41 12.09 -15.17
C GLY A 69 14.04 11.91 -13.68
N PRO A 70 14.96 11.39 -12.84
CA PRO A 70 14.64 10.98 -11.48
C PRO A 70 14.15 12.14 -10.62
N LEU A 71 13.09 11.84 -9.82
CA LEU A 71 12.53 12.77 -8.84
C LEU A 71 13.59 13.20 -7.81
N PRO A 72 13.69 14.47 -7.47
CA PRO A 72 14.44 14.89 -6.28
C PRO A 72 13.74 14.32 -5.04
N GLN A 73 14.48 13.61 -4.20
CA GLN A 73 13.99 12.89 -3.00
C GLN A 73 13.39 13.78 -1.89
N THR A 74 13.22 15.08 -2.12
CA THR A 74 12.88 16.07 -1.08
C THR A 74 11.65 16.92 -1.36
N SER A 75 10.84 16.67 -2.38
CA SER A 75 9.80 17.63 -2.78
C SER A 75 8.37 17.12 -2.87
N TRP A 76 8.00 16.10 -2.14
CA TRP A 76 6.58 15.88 -1.88
C TRP A 76 6.15 16.71 -0.66
N GLY A 77 6.17 18.02 -0.84
CA GLY A 77 5.30 18.90 -0.09
C GLY A 77 3.85 18.62 -0.52
N PRO A 78 2.86 19.00 0.30
CA PRO A 78 1.46 18.80 -0.04
C PRO A 78 1.20 19.34 -1.45
N LEU A 79 0.64 18.48 -2.32
CA LEU A 79 0.09 18.92 -3.60
C LEU A 79 -0.84 20.10 -3.30
N PRO A 80 -0.81 21.18 -4.09
CA PRO A 80 -1.61 22.34 -3.79
C PRO A 80 -3.09 21.98 -3.93
N LEU A 81 -3.72 21.65 -2.79
CA LEU A 81 -5.16 21.77 -2.68
C LEU A 81 -5.49 23.25 -2.85
N ALA A 82 -6.46 23.55 -3.67
CA ALA A 82 -7.03 24.90 -3.75
C ALA A 82 -7.57 25.30 -2.37
N GLY A 83 -6.74 25.96 -1.52
CA GLY A 83 -7.11 26.40 -0.20
C GLY A 83 -5.95 26.31 0.80
N GLY A 84 -5.25 27.43 1.01
CA GLY A 84 -3.97 27.53 1.71
C GLY A 84 -3.94 27.12 3.19
N GLY A 85 -2.81 26.53 3.59
CA GLY A 85 -2.41 26.36 4.98
C GLY A 85 -0.99 25.81 5.04
N LYS A 86 -0.04 26.60 5.60
CA LYS A 86 1.35 26.22 5.84
C LYS A 86 1.48 25.35 7.09
N MET A 87 2.25 24.27 7.03
CA MET A 87 2.78 23.59 8.21
C MET A 87 4.30 23.35 8.14
N PRO A 88 5.01 23.33 9.29
CA PRO A 88 6.46 23.37 9.36
C PRO A 88 7.13 22.00 9.24
N LEU A 89 8.34 22.03 8.64
CA LEU A 89 9.24 20.90 8.41
C LEU A 89 9.98 20.52 9.71
N THR A 90 10.00 19.27 10.08
CA THR A 90 11.01 18.70 10.98
C THR A 90 11.99 17.84 10.18
N HIS A 91 13.26 18.16 10.34
CA HIS A 91 14.43 17.56 9.71
C HIS A 91 14.81 16.27 10.45
N ASP A 92 14.93 15.16 9.74
CA ASP A 92 15.80 14.05 10.16
C ASP A 92 16.70 13.63 9.00
N SER A 93 17.99 13.90 9.21
CA SER A 93 19.07 13.75 8.26
C SER A 93 19.73 12.39 8.44
N HIS A 94 19.40 11.42 7.55
CA HIS A 94 20.29 10.31 7.22
C HIS A 94 20.14 9.98 5.73
N ALA A 95 21.03 10.55 4.92
CA ALA A 95 21.13 10.27 3.50
C ALA A 95 22.08 9.09 3.25
N PRO A 96 21.67 8.03 2.54
CA PRO A 96 22.60 7.13 1.89
C PRO A 96 22.94 7.65 0.48
N GLN A 97 24.23 7.80 0.22
CA GLN A 97 24.79 8.20 -1.05
C GLN A 97 24.74 7.06 -2.07
N LYS A 98 24.55 7.44 -3.32
CA LYS A 98 24.63 6.77 -4.62
C LYS A 98 23.26 6.43 -5.23
N ALA A 99 22.76 7.41 -6.00
CA ALA A 99 21.68 7.21 -6.97
C ALA A 99 22.15 6.27 -8.10
N HIS A 100 21.78 5.00 -8.00
CA HIS A 100 21.63 4.17 -9.20
C HIS A 100 20.26 4.55 -9.77
N SER A 101 20.24 5.01 -11.01
CA SER A 101 19.02 5.38 -11.73
C SER A 101 18.16 4.11 -11.89
N SER A 102 17.28 3.85 -10.93
CA SER A 102 16.26 2.81 -11.08
C SER A 102 15.29 3.24 -12.18
N LYS A 103 14.97 2.32 -13.09
CA LYS A 103 13.91 2.52 -14.08
C LYS A 103 12.50 2.57 -13.42
N ILE A 104 12.41 2.16 -12.18
CA ILE A 104 11.17 2.12 -11.39
C ILE A 104 11.17 3.35 -10.48
N PRO A 105 10.30 4.34 -10.73
CA PRO A 105 10.31 5.59 -9.96
C PRO A 105 9.69 5.47 -8.58
N LEU A 106 8.72 4.56 -8.40
CA LEU A 106 7.90 4.46 -7.20
C LEU A 106 7.43 3.04 -6.92
N ILE A 107 7.46 2.64 -5.66
CA ILE A 107 6.70 1.51 -5.11
C ILE A 107 5.49 2.07 -4.36
N LEU A 108 4.29 1.72 -4.80
CA LEU A 108 3.03 2.15 -4.19
C LEU A 108 2.35 0.97 -3.49
N SER A 109 2.11 1.09 -2.18
CA SER A 109 1.29 0.15 -1.42
C SER A 109 -0.17 0.61 -1.44
N LEU A 110 -1.07 -0.25 -1.88
CA LEU A 110 -2.50 0.06 -1.98
C LEU A 110 -3.27 -0.46 -0.76
N GLY A 111 -4.34 0.22 -0.40
CA GLY A 111 -5.34 -0.28 0.53
C GLY A 111 -5.96 -1.60 0.05
N GLY A 112 -6.40 -2.46 0.98
CA GLY A 112 -6.99 -3.75 0.60
C GLY A 112 -8.36 -3.64 -0.09
N GLY A 113 -8.95 -2.47 -0.13
CA GLY A 113 -10.20 -2.18 -0.82
C GLY A 113 -10.06 -1.41 -2.12
N THR A 114 -8.90 -0.80 -2.38
CA THR A 114 -8.69 0.14 -3.50
C THR A 114 -9.11 -0.45 -4.84
N VAL A 115 -8.65 -1.64 -5.17
CA VAL A 115 -8.99 -2.29 -6.46
C VAL A 115 -10.38 -2.95 -6.49
N MET A 116 -11.16 -2.82 -5.42
CA MET A 116 -12.57 -3.25 -5.43
C MET A 116 -13.46 -2.25 -6.16
N THR A 117 -13.03 -1.01 -6.29
CA THR A 117 -13.63 0.00 -7.16
C THR A 117 -13.14 -0.26 -8.59
N PRO A 118 -14.03 -0.50 -9.58
CA PRO A 118 -13.64 -0.87 -10.95
C PRO A 118 -12.69 0.14 -11.58
N GLU A 119 -12.94 1.43 -11.42
CA GLU A 119 -12.12 2.52 -11.96
C GLU A 119 -10.69 2.48 -11.38
N CYS A 120 -10.55 2.23 -10.08
CA CYS A 120 -9.23 2.09 -9.46
C CYS A 120 -8.50 0.84 -9.94
N ALA A 121 -9.23 -0.28 -10.12
CA ALA A 121 -8.64 -1.51 -10.66
C ALA A 121 -8.10 -1.32 -12.07
N GLU A 122 -8.83 -0.61 -12.93
CA GLU A 122 -8.43 -0.26 -14.30
C GLU A 122 -7.21 0.68 -14.29
N LEU A 123 -7.26 1.77 -13.52
CA LEU A 123 -6.13 2.68 -13.33
C LEU A 123 -4.85 1.96 -12.91
N VAL A 124 -4.95 1.08 -11.91
CA VAL A 124 -3.81 0.30 -11.42
C VAL A 124 -3.30 -0.64 -12.50
N ARG A 125 -4.19 -1.37 -13.17
CA ARG A 125 -3.82 -2.34 -14.18
C ARG A 125 -3.16 -1.71 -15.40
N GLU A 126 -3.65 -0.58 -15.86
CA GLU A 126 -3.13 0.07 -17.08
C GLU A 126 -1.85 0.86 -16.86
N ASN A 127 -1.64 1.38 -15.65
CA ASN A 127 -0.59 2.36 -15.39
C ASN A 127 0.55 1.84 -14.50
N THR A 128 0.45 0.59 -14.01
CA THR A 128 1.46 0.02 -13.08
C THR A 128 1.76 -1.43 -13.38
N THR A 129 2.86 -1.95 -12.80
CA THR A 129 3.05 -3.39 -12.64
C THR A 129 2.46 -3.80 -11.30
N CYS A 130 1.21 -4.25 -11.33
CA CYS A 130 0.47 -4.64 -10.13
C CYS A 130 0.90 -6.02 -9.64
N ILE A 131 1.34 -6.10 -8.38
CA ILE A 131 1.77 -7.34 -7.72
C ILE A 131 0.78 -7.68 -6.61
N TYR A 132 0.17 -8.85 -6.71
CA TYR A 132 -0.69 -9.38 -5.66
C TYR A 132 0.11 -10.31 -4.73
N LEU A 133 0.23 -9.90 -3.47
CA LEU A 133 0.79 -10.72 -2.40
C LEU A 133 -0.32 -11.61 -1.83
N ARG A 134 -0.38 -12.86 -2.30
CA ARG A 134 -1.36 -13.84 -1.86
C ARG A 134 -0.87 -14.51 -0.58
N THR A 135 -1.71 -14.53 0.44
CA THR A 135 -1.41 -15.08 1.77
C THR A 135 -2.55 -16.00 2.18
N SER A 136 -2.25 -17.14 2.75
CA SER A 136 -3.26 -18.07 3.27
C SER A 136 -4.03 -17.46 4.45
N VAL A 137 -5.23 -17.99 4.68
CA VAL A 137 -6.06 -17.60 5.83
C VAL A 137 -5.33 -17.85 7.13
N GLU A 138 -4.67 -19.00 7.25
CA GLU A 138 -3.92 -19.43 8.43
C GLU A 138 -2.83 -18.42 8.78
N THR A 139 -2.03 -18.03 7.80
CA THR A 139 -0.96 -17.04 7.97
C THR A 139 -1.51 -15.65 8.32
N LEU A 140 -2.63 -15.24 7.70
CA LEU A 140 -3.26 -13.96 8.02
C LEU A 140 -3.83 -13.95 9.45
N VAL A 141 -4.48 -15.00 9.87
CA VAL A 141 -5.01 -15.14 11.25
C VAL A 141 -3.86 -15.08 12.25
N SER A 142 -2.79 -15.86 12.06
CA SER A 142 -1.62 -15.84 12.93
C SER A 142 -1.03 -14.44 13.06
N ARG A 143 -0.72 -13.78 11.94
CA ARG A 143 -0.10 -12.43 11.96
C ARG A 143 -0.98 -11.38 12.62
N LEU A 144 -2.29 -11.41 12.38
CA LEU A 144 -3.22 -10.43 12.97
C LEU A 144 -3.46 -10.69 14.46
N THR A 145 -3.33 -11.94 14.90
CA THR A 145 -3.39 -12.30 16.33
C THR A 145 -2.14 -11.82 17.04
N ASP A 146 -0.95 -12.07 16.48
CA ASP A 146 0.33 -11.64 17.06
C ASP A 146 0.40 -10.10 17.17
N GLU A 147 -0.12 -9.37 16.17
CA GLU A 147 -0.25 -7.90 16.24
C GLU A 147 -1.21 -7.43 17.33
N ALA A 148 -2.24 -8.21 17.64
CA ALA A 148 -3.20 -7.90 18.71
C ALA A 148 -2.64 -8.23 20.10
N GLU A 149 -1.85 -9.29 20.25
CA GLU A 149 -1.20 -9.68 21.52
C GLU A 149 -0.12 -8.68 21.95
N GLY A 150 0.50 -7.97 21.01
CA GLY A 150 1.39 -6.83 21.29
C GLY A 150 0.68 -5.61 21.91
N ARG A 151 -0.65 -5.63 22.02
CA ARG A 151 -1.47 -4.62 22.72
C ARG A 151 -2.11 -5.25 23.96
N PRO A 152 -1.75 -4.85 25.22
CA PRO A 152 -2.04 -5.58 26.46
C PRO A 152 -3.54 -5.69 26.87
N MET A 153 -4.48 -5.46 25.98
CA MET A 153 -5.92 -5.48 26.32
C MET A 153 -6.72 -6.62 25.66
N LEU A 154 -6.09 -7.58 24.96
CA LEU A 154 -6.85 -8.64 24.27
C LEU A 154 -6.22 -10.01 24.51
N ASN A 155 -6.54 -10.64 25.64
CA ASN A 155 -6.57 -12.10 25.73
C ASN A 155 -7.69 -12.58 24.78
N ALA A 156 -7.33 -12.82 23.50
CA ALA A 156 -8.29 -13.27 22.52
C ALA A 156 -8.85 -14.63 22.92
N SER A 157 -10.12 -14.68 23.28
CA SER A 157 -10.82 -15.92 23.55
C SER A 157 -10.88 -16.76 22.26
N HIS A 158 -10.98 -18.08 22.37
CA HIS A 158 -11.11 -19.00 21.21
C HIS A 158 -12.22 -18.55 20.24
N THR A 159 -13.28 -17.96 20.76
CA THR A 159 -14.40 -17.40 19.99
C THR A 159 -14.00 -16.19 19.13
N GLN A 160 -13.04 -15.37 19.59
CA GLN A 160 -12.55 -14.21 18.82
C GLN A 160 -11.65 -14.65 17.66
N HIS A 161 -10.84 -15.69 17.83
CA HIS A 161 -10.05 -16.30 16.77
C HIS A 161 -10.94 -16.87 15.66
N GLU A 162 -11.99 -17.60 16.01
CA GLU A 162 -12.94 -18.18 15.07
C GLU A 162 -13.67 -17.06 14.28
N ALA A 163 -14.13 -16.03 14.97
CA ALA A 163 -14.78 -14.87 14.33
C ALA A 163 -13.83 -14.12 13.39
N LEU A 164 -12.56 -13.93 13.78
CA LEU A 164 -11.53 -13.32 12.93
C LEU A 164 -11.26 -14.16 11.68
N ARG A 165 -11.12 -15.49 11.85
CA ARG A 165 -10.93 -16.43 10.75
C ARG A 165 -12.08 -16.35 9.75
N THR A 166 -13.31 -16.47 10.20
CA THR A 166 -14.52 -16.40 9.35
C THR A 166 -14.58 -15.09 8.59
N ARG A 167 -14.22 -13.97 9.22
CA ARG A 167 -14.19 -12.66 8.59
C ARG A 167 -13.11 -12.57 7.50
N ILE A 168 -11.92 -13.10 7.76
CA ILE A 168 -10.81 -13.14 6.78
C ILE A 168 -11.21 -14.01 5.58
N GLU A 169 -11.75 -15.21 5.81
CA GLU A 169 -12.23 -16.13 4.77
C GLU A 169 -13.26 -15.45 3.87
N SER A 170 -14.27 -14.82 4.48
CA SER A 170 -15.29 -14.08 3.75
C SER A 170 -14.69 -12.96 2.87
N LEU A 171 -13.77 -12.18 3.41
CA LEU A 171 -13.11 -11.10 2.66
C LEU A 171 -12.24 -11.64 1.51
N ILE A 172 -11.54 -12.75 1.70
CA ILE A 172 -10.75 -13.38 0.64
C ILE A 172 -11.67 -13.87 -0.47
N VAL A 173 -12.72 -14.62 -0.14
CA VAL A 173 -13.70 -15.11 -1.12
C VAL A 173 -14.29 -13.99 -1.96
N GLN A 174 -14.64 -12.87 -1.33
CA GLN A 174 -15.22 -11.71 -2.02
C GLN A 174 -14.22 -10.99 -2.93
N ARG A 175 -12.93 -10.99 -2.61
CA ARG A 175 -11.93 -10.11 -3.23
C ARG A 175 -10.94 -10.82 -4.13
N ALA A 176 -10.73 -12.13 -3.95
CA ALA A 176 -9.68 -12.90 -4.63
C ALA A 176 -9.77 -12.75 -6.15
N SER A 177 -10.96 -12.92 -6.73
CA SER A 177 -11.14 -12.82 -8.18
C SER A 177 -10.79 -11.44 -8.74
N THR A 178 -11.06 -10.36 -7.98
CA THR A 178 -10.69 -9.00 -8.39
C THR A 178 -9.18 -8.78 -8.26
N TYR A 179 -8.57 -9.23 -7.18
CA TYR A 179 -7.12 -9.16 -7.01
C TYR A 179 -6.39 -9.90 -8.12
N GLU A 180 -6.82 -11.13 -8.44
CA GLU A 180 -6.22 -11.95 -9.50
C GLU A 180 -6.37 -11.33 -10.90
N ARG A 181 -7.51 -10.71 -11.19
CA ARG A 181 -7.74 -10.03 -12.48
C ARG A 181 -6.94 -8.74 -12.62
N THR A 182 -6.75 -8.01 -11.53
CA THR A 182 -6.01 -6.74 -11.53
C THR A 182 -4.50 -6.97 -11.54
N ALA A 183 -4.03 -8.04 -10.91
CA ALA A 183 -2.61 -8.34 -10.79
C ALA A 183 -1.97 -8.74 -12.13
N HIS A 184 -0.75 -8.28 -12.37
CA HIS A 184 0.15 -8.77 -13.42
C HIS A 184 1.02 -9.93 -12.91
N ILE A 185 1.34 -9.90 -11.62
CA ILE A 185 2.18 -10.90 -10.94
C ILE A 185 1.48 -11.29 -9.65
N ILE A 186 1.42 -12.60 -9.37
CA ILE A 186 0.89 -13.14 -8.11
C ILE A 186 2.02 -13.87 -7.41
N ILE A 187 2.25 -13.55 -6.13
CA ILE A 187 3.30 -14.16 -5.32
C ILE A 187 2.73 -14.64 -3.99
N ASP A 188 2.95 -15.92 -3.68
CA ASP A 188 2.57 -16.51 -2.40
C ASP A 188 3.56 -16.07 -1.31
N THR A 189 3.04 -15.72 -0.14
CA THR A 189 3.86 -15.12 0.93
C THR A 189 4.15 -16.04 2.10
N ASP A 190 3.48 -17.18 2.19
CA ASP A 190 3.42 -18.00 3.41
C ASP A 190 4.78 -18.53 3.88
N SER A 191 5.65 -18.89 2.95
CA SER A 191 6.96 -19.47 3.25
C SER A 191 8.12 -18.47 3.17
N HIS A 192 7.82 -17.17 3.09
CA HIS A 192 8.81 -16.16 2.82
C HIS A 192 8.97 -15.16 3.97
N THR A 193 10.22 -14.79 4.23
CA THR A 193 10.54 -13.57 5.00
C THR A 193 10.34 -12.33 4.13
N ILE A 194 10.21 -11.16 4.75
CA ILE A 194 10.09 -9.88 4.02
C ILE A 194 11.24 -9.69 3.03
N ASP A 195 12.48 -10.00 3.43
CA ASP A 195 13.66 -9.83 2.58
C ASP A 195 13.67 -10.83 1.42
N SER A 196 13.37 -12.12 1.67
CA SER A 196 13.29 -13.12 0.61
C SER A 196 12.20 -12.82 -0.40
N LEU A 197 11.05 -12.32 0.07
CA LEU A 197 9.92 -11.93 -0.76
C LEU A 197 10.27 -10.71 -1.64
N ALA A 198 10.88 -9.68 -1.05
CA ALA A 198 11.32 -8.51 -1.80
C ALA A 198 12.36 -8.85 -2.89
N ARG A 199 13.30 -9.76 -2.60
CA ARG A 199 14.28 -10.26 -3.60
C ARG A 199 13.61 -11.10 -4.70
N SER A 200 12.64 -11.93 -4.36
CA SER A 200 11.87 -12.71 -5.34
C SER A 200 11.12 -11.78 -6.30
N ILE A 201 10.46 -10.75 -5.75
CA ILE A 201 9.80 -9.72 -6.55
C ILE A 201 10.81 -9.01 -7.46
N LEU A 202 11.95 -8.57 -6.92
CA LEU A 202 13.00 -7.90 -7.67
C LEU A 202 13.47 -8.76 -8.86
N HIS A 203 13.69 -10.04 -8.64
CA HIS A 203 14.07 -10.96 -9.70
C HIS A 203 12.99 -11.08 -10.79
N THR A 204 11.72 -11.15 -10.40
CA THR A 204 10.60 -11.30 -11.33
C THR A 204 10.37 -10.05 -12.19
N ILE A 205 10.57 -8.83 -11.64
CA ILE A 205 10.37 -7.59 -12.39
C ILE A 205 11.61 -7.14 -13.18
N SER A 206 12.77 -7.79 -12.97
CA SER A 206 14.02 -7.50 -13.68
C SER A 206 14.20 -8.34 -14.95
N LEU A 207 13.29 -9.28 -15.20
CA LEU A 207 13.23 -10.11 -16.40
C LEU A 207 12.36 -9.43 -17.46
#